data_69ec959c68a51f662478c957b40c496c
#
_entry.id   69ec959c68a51f662478c957b40c496c
#
_cell.length_a   1.000
_cell.length_b   1.000
_cell.length_c   1.000
_cell.angle_alpha   90.00
_cell.angle_beta   90.00
_cell.angle_gamma   90.00
#
_symmetry.space_group_name_H-M   'P 1'
#
loop_
_entity.id
_entity.type
_entity.pdbx_description
1 polymer ?
#
loop_
_entity_poly.entity_id
_entity_poly.type
_entity_poly.pdbx_seq_one_letter_code
_entity_poly.pdbx_strand_id
1 'polypeptide(L)'
;MKVLSKNSVMEFVKKTAILWVMIILILILSVISPSFFRGQNLLNIIKQASITGVIGVGMTFVLITGGIDLSVGSVMALSGTMAASVAVAEKNMPIALVILVGVGLGALCGLINGIGVSYIGFPPFIMTLGMMTIARGIPLVFTNGTPIFGLSEEFNMIANSRVLGVPSLVIFLVITVLAGHIILSKTVLGRRIYAVGGNEDAARLSGVSTAKVKLFVYVFCGILSGIAGILICSRITSGNGTVAEGYEMNAISAAV
;
A
#
# COMPACT_ATOMS: atom_id res chain seq x y z
N MET A 1 16.21 7.95 -43.01
CA MET A 1 16.48 7.14 -41.82
C MET A 1 17.61 7.79 -41.04
N LYS A 2 17.34 8.43 -39.86
CA LYS A 2 18.41 8.95 -38.99
C LYS A 2 19.11 7.75 -38.36
N VAL A 3 20.35 7.50 -38.71
CA VAL A 3 21.21 6.53 -38.04
C VAL A 3 21.40 7.04 -36.60
N LEU A 4 20.83 6.33 -35.64
CA LEU A 4 21.02 6.62 -34.21
C LEU A 4 22.53 6.52 -33.93
N SER A 5 23.14 7.57 -33.42
CA SER A 5 24.57 7.57 -33.10
C SER A 5 24.80 6.53 -31.96
N LYS A 6 25.97 5.89 -31.97
CA LYS A 6 26.35 4.87 -30.94
C LYS A 6 26.20 5.44 -29.51
N ASN A 7 26.40 6.75 -29.35
CA ASN A 7 26.22 7.44 -28.06
C ASN A 7 24.75 7.56 -27.66
N SER A 8 23.84 7.78 -28.61
CA SER A 8 22.39 7.85 -28.34
C SER A 8 21.80 6.49 -27.92
N VAL A 9 22.29 5.40 -28.52
CA VAL A 9 21.89 4.03 -28.15
C VAL A 9 22.42 3.69 -26.75
N MET A 10 23.67 4.04 -26.45
CA MET A 10 24.28 3.80 -25.15
C MET A 10 23.57 4.57 -24.02
N GLU A 11 23.19 5.82 -24.26
CA GLU A 11 22.41 6.62 -23.30
C GLU A 11 21.00 6.03 -23.09
N PHE A 12 20.35 5.57 -24.16
CA PHE A 12 19.06 4.89 -24.05
C PHE A 12 19.16 3.62 -23.22
N VAL A 13 20.15 2.77 -23.49
CA VAL A 13 20.38 1.54 -22.71
C VAL A 13 20.67 1.83 -21.24
N LYS A 14 21.47 2.87 -20.94
CA LYS A 14 21.73 3.27 -19.55
C LYS A 14 20.49 3.77 -18.84
N LYS A 15 19.65 4.57 -19.49
CA LYS A 15 18.38 5.09 -18.95
C LYS A 15 17.34 3.96 -18.71
N THR A 16 17.42 2.90 -19.52
CA THR A 16 16.49 1.77 -19.43
C THR A 16 17.12 0.49 -18.86
N ALA A 17 18.28 0.61 -18.18
CA ALA A 17 19.04 -0.54 -17.68
C ALA A 17 18.20 -1.48 -16.81
N ILE A 18 17.35 -0.94 -15.94
CA ILE A 18 16.45 -1.73 -15.08
C ILE A 18 15.46 -2.56 -15.91
N LEU A 19 14.92 -1.99 -16.99
CA LEU A 19 14.01 -2.73 -17.89
C LEU A 19 14.72 -3.89 -18.58
N TRP A 20 15.98 -3.70 -19.02
CA TRP A 20 16.77 -4.77 -19.62
C TRP A 20 17.08 -5.89 -18.65
N VAL A 21 17.46 -5.53 -17.41
CA VAL A 21 17.67 -6.52 -16.33
C VAL A 21 16.38 -7.31 -16.09
N MET A 22 15.24 -6.63 -16.00
CA MET A 22 13.94 -7.30 -15.82
C MET A 22 13.61 -8.26 -16.98
N ILE A 23 13.80 -7.82 -18.23
CA ILE A 23 13.55 -8.67 -19.41
C ILE A 23 14.46 -9.90 -19.40
N ILE A 24 15.76 -9.72 -19.10
CA ILE A 24 16.72 -10.83 -19.03
C ILE A 24 16.30 -11.82 -17.94
N LEU A 25 15.90 -11.34 -16.75
CA LEU A 25 15.42 -12.21 -15.67
C LEU A 25 14.15 -12.97 -16.07
N ILE A 26 13.19 -12.32 -16.75
CA ILE A 26 11.98 -12.97 -17.24
C ILE A 26 12.36 -14.08 -18.25
N LEU A 27 13.27 -13.82 -19.18
CA LEU A 27 13.73 -14.80 -20.16
C LEU A 27 14.42 -15.99 -19.49
N ILE A 28 15.33 -15.73 -18.54
CA ILE A 28 16.01 -16.77 -17.77
C ILE A 28 14.99 -17.63 -17.00
N LEU A 29 14.06 -17.01 -16.28
CA LEU A 29 13.05 -17.72 -15.50
C LEU A 29 12.07 -18.49 -16.39
N SER A 30 11.76 -17.98 -17.57
CA SER A 30 10.89 -18.69 -18.54
C SER A 30 11.49 -19.98 -19.08
N VAL A 31 12.84 -20.03 -19.17
CA VAL A 31 13.56 -21.25 -19.62
C VAL A 31 13.76 -22.23 -18.46
N ILE A 32 14.10 -21.72 -17.25
CA ILE A 32 14.39 -22.57 -16.09
C ILE A 32 13.11 -23.15 -15.49
N SER A 33 12.01 -22.41 -15.47
CA SER A 33 10.75 -22.81 -14.83
C SER A 33 9.63 -23.02 -15.85
N PRO A 34 9.24 -24.26 -16.16
CA PRO A 34 8.12 -24.56 -17.06
C PRO A 34 6.77 -24.01 -16.56
N SER A 35 6.71 -23.65 -15.27
CA SER A 35 5.50 -23.11 -14.63
C SER A 35 5.43 -21.59 -14.68
N PHE A 36 6.49 -20.91 -15.16
CA PHE A 36 6.59 -19.45 -15.11
C PHE A 36 5.43 -18.76 -15.84
N PHE A 37 5.11 -19.17 -17.05
CA PHE A 37 4.01 -18.62 -17.85
C PHE A 37 2.67 -19.36 -17.68
N ARG A 38 2.56 -20.28 -16.71
CA ARG A 38 1.25 -20.87 -16.43
C ARG A 38 0.27 -19.81 -15.94
N GLY A 39 -0.98 -19.87 -16.42
CA GLY A 39 -2.02 -18.88 -16.08
C GLY A 39 -2.21 -18.69 -14.57
N GLN A 40 -2.07 -19.76 -13.77
CA GLN A 40 -2.14 -19.70 -12.32
C GLN A 40 -1.01 -18.87 -11.70
N ASN A 41 0.22 -18.99 -12.22
CA ASN A 41 1.35 -18.20 -11.74
C ASN A 41 1.17 -16.71 -12.08
N LEU A 42 0.75 -16.41 -13.32
CA LEU A 42 0.46 -15.03 -13.74
C LEU A 42 -0.66 -14.41 -12.90
N LEU A 43 -1.71 -15.15 -12.59
CA LEU A 43 -2.77 -14.70 -11.68
C LEU A 43 -2.23 -14.44 -10.27
N ASN A 44 -1.33 -15.24 -9.74
CA ASN A 44 -0.72 -15.02 -8.44
C ASN A 44 0.15 -13.76 -8.41
N ILE A 45 0.92 -13.51 -9.48
CA ILE A 45 1.72 -12.28 -9.64
C ILE A 45 0.80 -11.06 -9.64
N ILE A 46 -0.27 -11.07 -10.43
CA ILE A 46 -1.25 -9.97 -10.51
C ILE A 46 -1.91 -9.73 -9.14
N LYS A 47 -2.31 -10.80 -8.44
CA LYS A 47 -2.91 -10.71 -7.11
C LYS A 47 -1.94 -10.06 -6.10
N GLN A 48 -0.65 -10.45 -6.13
CA GLN A 48 0.36 -9.88 -5.25
C GLN A 48 0.64 -8.42 -5.58
N ALA A 49 0.81 -8.10 -6.86
CA ALA A 49 0.99 -6.74 -7.35
C ALA A 49 -0.21 -5.84 -6.99
N SER A 50 -1.43 -6.40 -6.96
CA SER A 50 -2.63 -5.65 -6.59
C SER A 50 -2.58 -5.13 -5.15
N ILE A 51 -2.13 -5.94 -4.20
CA ILE A 51 -2.00 -5.52 -2.80
C ILE A 51 -0.94 -4.41 -2.67
N THR A 52 0.23 -4.61 -3.31
CA THR A 52 1.29 -3.59 -3.36
C THR A 52 0.80 -2.30 -4.03
N GLY A 53 0.02 -2.41 -5.11
CA GLY A 53 -0.54 -1.26 -5.81
C GLY A 53 -1.51 -0.44 -4.96
N VAL A 54 -2.33 -1.09 -4.12
CA VAL A 54 -3.25 -0.37 -3.20
C VAL A 54 -2.47 0.53 -2.25
N ILE A 55 -1.42 0.02 -1.59
CA ILE A 55 -0.58 0.85 -0.71
C ILE A 55 0.30 1.83 -1.48
N GLY A 56 0.73 1.47 -2.69
CA GLY A 56 1.50 2.35 -3.59
C GLY A 56 0.73 3.63 -3.94
N VAL A 57 -0.60 3.53 -4.17
CA VAL A 57 -1.43 4.73 -4.34
C VAL A 57 -1.38 5.62 -3.10
N GLY A 58 -1.51 5.07 -1.89
CA GLY A 58 -1.39 5.84 -0.64
C GLY A 58 -0.02 6.49 -0.50
N MET A 59 1.04 5.72 -0.76
CA MET A 59 2.42 6.21 -0.71
C MET A 59 2.68 7.33 -1.72
N THR A 60 2.10 7.27 -2.91
CA THR A 60 2.20 8.34 -3.93
C THR A 60 1.73 9.69 -3.37
N PHE A 61 0.61 9.71 -2.63
CA PHE A 61 0.12 10.94 -2.01
C PHE A 61 1.09 11.51 -0.97
N VAL A 62 1.69 10.64 -0.17
CA VAL A 62 2.69 11.04 0.84
C VAL A 62 3.94 11.56 0.16
N LEU A 63 4.46 10.85 -0.85
CA LEU A 63 5.67 11.25 -1.59
C LEU A 63 5.50 12.57 -2.34
N ILE A 64 4.34 12.82 -2.96
CA ILE A 64 4.06 14.10 -3.63
C ILE A 64 4.21 15.27 -2.65
N THR A 65 3.84 15.11 -1.38
CA THR A 65 3.99 16.17 -0.36
C THR A 65 5.39 16.25 0.27
N GLY A 66 6.37 15.50 -0.26
CA GLY A 66 7.74 15.44 0.26
C GLY A 66 7.89 14.59 1.53
N GLY A 67 6.86 13.83 1.91
CA GLY A 67 6.89 12.92 3.06
C GLY A 67 7.32 11.50 2.67
N ILE A 68 7.59 10.68 3.68
CA ILE A 68 7.79 9.22 3.56
C ILE A 68 7.02 8.57 4.69
N ASP A 69 6.35 7.44 4.41
CA ASP A 69 5.69 6.64 5.45
C ASP A 69 6.26 5.21 5.47
N LEU A 70 7.14 4.95 6.42
CA LEU A 70 7.75 3.64 6.63
C LEU A 70 6.83 2.68 7.40
N SER A 71 5.74 3.18 7.96
CA SER A 71 4.87 2.36 8.82
C SER A 71 3.86 1.51 8.05
N VAL A 72 3.67 1.74 6.73
CA VAL A 72 2.59 1.12 5.94
C VAL A 72 2.54 -0.40 6.08
N GLY A 73 3.68 -1.11 6.00
CA GLY A 73 3.74 -2.56 6.14
C GLY A 73 3.36 -3.04 7.55
N SER A 74 3.80 -2.33 8.58
CA SER A 74 3.45 -2.63 9.98
C SER A 74 1.99 -2.29 10.29
N VAL A 75 1.46 -1.21 9.73
CA VAL A 75 0.03 -0.85 9.81
C VAL A 75 -0.83 -1.89 9.10
N MET A 76 -0.38 -2.43 7.96
CA MET A 76 -1.05 -3.57 7.30
C MET A 76 -1.10 -4.78 8.23
N ALA A 77 0.00 -5.13 8.89
CA ALA A 77 0.06 -6.27 9.82
C ALA A 77 -0.87 -6.06 11.02
N LEU A 78 -0.83 -4.88 11.64
CA LEU A 78 -1.72 -4.51 12.75
C LEU A 78 -3.19 -4.61 12.33
N SER A 79 -3.57 -3.88 11.28
CA SER A 79 -4.95 -3.80 10.80
C SER A 79 -5.49 -5.16 10.36
N GLY A 80 -4.70 -5.92 9.60
CA GLY A 80 -5.07 -7.23 9.10
C GLY A 80 -5.21 -8.27 10.22
N THR A 81 -4.26 -8.31 11.16
CA THR A 81 -4.28 -9.27 12.28
C THR A 81 -5.43 -8.96 13.25
N MET A 82 -5.67 -7.68 13.57
CA MET A 82 -6.78 -7.31 14.43
C MET A 82 -8.14 -7.54 13.76
N ALA A 83 -8.26 -7.26 12.46
CA ALA A 83 -9.45 -7.64 11.68
C ALA A 83 -9.66 -9.17 11.68
N ALA A 84 -8.59 -9.94 11.44
CA ALA A 84 -8.64 -11.40 11.50
C ALA A 84 -9.06 -11.93 12.88
N SER A 85 -8.63 -11.30 13.98
CA SER A 85 -9.02 -11.70 15.33
C SER A 85 -10.53 -11.54 15.60
N VAL A 86 -11.17 -10.58 14.92
CA VAL A 86 -12.63 -10.39 14.97
C VAL A 86 -13.34 -11.32 13.98
N ALA A 87 -12.68 -11.67 12.87
CA ALA A 87 -13.21 -12.50 11.80
C ALA A 87 -13.17 -14.02 12.07
N VAL A 88 -12.71 -14.46 13.25
CA VAL A 88 -12.75 -15.89 13.63
C VAL A 88 -14.17 -16.41 13.54
N ALA A 89 -14.37 -17.52 12.82
CA ALA A 89 -15.70 -18.06 12.49
C ALA A 89 -16.57 -18.33 13.74
N GLU A 90 -15.96 -18.81 14.83
CA GLU A 90 -16.66 -19.07 16.10
C GLU A 90 -17.29 -17.82 16.72
N LYS A 91 -16.75 -16.62 16.42
CA LYS A 91 -17.26 -15.35 16.95
C LYS A 91 -18.50 -14.85 16.22
N ASN A 92 -18.77 -15.35 15.03
CA ASN A 92 -19.91 -14.97 14.17
C ASN A 92 -20.15 -13.45 14.07
N MET A 93 -19.07 -12.68 13.95
CA MET A 93 -19.14 -11.22 13.89
C MET A 93 -19.47 -10.74 12.48
N PRO A 94 -20.31 -9.66 12.33
CA PRO A 94 -20.64 -9.12 11.03
C PRO A 94 -19.38 -8.65 10.28
N ILE A 95 -19.28 -8.97 9.00
CA ILE A 95 -18.12 -8.58 8.15
C ILE A 95 -17.89 -7.06 8.14
N ALA A 96 -18.94 -6.27 8.26
CA ALA A 96 -18.85 -4.82 8.35
C ALA A 96 -18.03 -4.37 9.57
N LEU A 97 -18.18 -5.04 10.72
CA LEU A 97 -17.40 -4.76 11.92
C LEU A 97 -15.92 -5.14 11.72
N VAL A 98 -15.65 -6.25 11.06
CA VAL A 98 -14.29 -6.70 10.74
C VAL A 98 -13.58 -5.67 9.86
N ILE A 99 -14.26 -5.19 8.81
CA ILE A 99 -13.74 -4.15 7.91
C ILE A 99 -13.52 -2.83 8.69
N LEU A 100 -14.48 -2.43 9.52
CA LEU A 100 -14.38 -1.21 10.33
C LEU A 100 -13.16 -1.26 11.26
N VAL A 101 -12.90 -2.38 11.92
CA VAL A 101 -11.73 -2.56 12.80
C VAL A 101 -10.44 -2.42 12.01
N GLY A 102 -10.28 -3.14 10.90
CA GLY A 102 -9.04 -3.07 10.12
C GLY A 102 -8.81 -1.70 9.49
N VAL A 103 -9.81 -1.14 8.81
CA VAL A 103 -9.70 0.19 8.18
C VAL A 103 -9.58 1.30 9.23
N GLY A 104 -10.32 1.17 10.34
CA GLY A 104 -10.28 2.12 11.45
C GLY A 104 -8.91 2.19 12.12
N LEU A 105 -8.26 1.05 12.35
CA LEU A 105 -6.88 1.02 12.89
C LEU A 105 -5.89 1.62 11.91
N GLY A 106 -6.02 1.33 10.61
CA GLY A 106 -5.19 1.95 9.60
C GLY A 106 -5.36 3.47 9.57
N ALA A 107 -6.61 3.95 9.60
CA ALA A 107 -6.93 5.38 9.66
C ALA A 107 -6.38 6.05 10.93
N LEU A 108 -6.47 5.36 12.09
CA LEU A 108 -5.94 5.85 13.36
C LEU A 108 -4.42 6.00 13.33
N CYS A 109 -3.70 5.00 12.82
CA CYS A 109 -2.25 5.09 12.65
C CYS A 109 -1.87 6.24 11.70
N GLY A 110 -2.57 6.36 10.56
CA GLY A 110 -2.38 7.47 9.63
C GLY A 110 -2.68 8.83 10.24
N LEU A 111 -3.71 8.92 11.10
CA LEU A 111 -4.06 10.14 11.84
C LEU A 111 -2.95 10.54 12.82
N ILE A 112 -2.41 9.58 13.59
CA ILE A 112 -1.30 9.82 14.52
C ILE A 112 -0.06 10.28 13.76
N ASN A 113 0.33 9.59 12.67
CA ASN A 113 1.43 10.01 11.82
C ASN A 113 1.20 11.41 11.24
N GLY A 114 0.01 11.63 10.71
CA GLY A 114 -0.37 12.92 10.14
C GLY A 114 -0.33 14.07 11.14
N ILE A 115 -0.82 13.89 12.36
CA ILE A 115 -0.73 14.89 13.43
C ILE A 115 0.73 15.15 13.79
N GLY A 116 1.51 14.10 14.02
CA GLY A 116 2.92 14.21 14.37
C GLY A 116 3.73 14.99 13.33
N VAL A 117 3.52 14.70 12.05
CA VAL A 117 4.25 15.35 10.96
C VAL A 117 3.72 16.77 10.70
N SER A 118 2.40 16.98 10.67
CA SER A 118 1.82 18.22 10.14
C SER A 118 1.57 19.29 11.18
N TYR A 119 1.34 18.94 12.45
CA TYR A 119 1.04 19.90 13.53
C TYR A 119 2.15 19.98 14.58
N ILE A 120 2.80 18.85 14.92
CA ILE A 120 3.89 18.83 15.89
C ILE A 120 5.23 19.15 15.20
N GLY A 121 5.34 18.86 13.89
CA GLY A 121 6.54 19.16 13.09
C GLY A 121 7.64 18.10 13.18
N PHE A 122 7.31 16.87 13.59
CA PHE A 122 8.29 15.78 13.53
C PHE A 122 8.70 15.49 12.08
N PRO A 123 9.99 15.21 11.83
CA PRO A 123 10.43 14.70 10.54
C PRO A 123 9.64 13.43 10.16
N PRO A 124 9.10 13.34 8.93
CA PRO A 124 8.27 12.21 8.50
C PRO A 124 8.91 10.84 8.78
N PHE A 125 10.19 10.72 8.46
CA PHE A 125 10.97 9.50 8.67
C PHE A 125 10.95 9.05 10.15
N ILE A 126 11.21 9.97 11.09
CA ILE A 126 11.27 9.64 12.53
C ILE A 126 9.88 9.25 13.05
N MET A 127 8.84 10.02 12.66
CA MET A 127 7.47 9.75 13.10
C MET A 127 6.99 8.38 12.62
N THR A 128 7.18 8.09 11.34
CA THR A 128 6.70 6.85 10.74
C THR A 128 7.54 5.64 11.13
N LEU A 129 8.84 5.80 11.43
CA LEU A 129 9.67 4.74 11.99
C LEU A 129 9.20 4.36 13.41
N GLY A 130 8.85 5.35 14.25
CA GLY A 130 8.26 5.08 15.55
C GLY A 130 6.93 4.34 15.43
N MET A 131 6.05 4.79 14.53
CA MET A 131 4.78 4.11 14.25
C MET A 131 5.01 2.68 13.71
N MET A 132 5.98 2.48 12.84
CA MET A 132 6.35 1.16 12.31
C MET A 132 6.64 0.17 13.44
N THR A 133 7.42 0.59 14.43
CA THR A 133 7.81 -0.25 15.56
C THR A 133 6.61 -0.58 16.46
N ILE A 134 5.80 0.44 16.78
CA ILE A 134 4.60 0.27 17.61
C ILE A 134 3.57 -0.61 16.91
N ALA A 135 3.25 -0.31 15.65
CA ALA A 135 2.26 -1.06 14.89
C ALA A 135 2.69 -2.51 14.61
N ARG A 136 4.01 -2.80 14.56
CA ARG A 136 4.52 -4.16 14.47
C ARG A 136 4.44 -4.91 15.81
N GLY A 137 4.73 -4.24 16.91
CA GLY A 137 4.74 -4.84 18.25
C GLY A 137 3.36 -5.24 18.75
N ILE A 138 2.34 -4.41 18.52
CA ILE A 138 0.97 -4.65 19.03
C ILE A 138 0.40 -6.01 18.60
N PRO A 139 0.34 -6.37 17.30
CA PRO A 139 -0.22 -7.66 16.90
C PRO A 139 0.62 -8.84 17.38
N LEU A 140 1.95 -8.71 17.48
CA LEU A 140 2.81 -9.78 18.00
C LEU A 140 2.54 -10.06 19.49
N VAL A 141 2.42 -9.02 20.31
CA VAL A 141 2.06 -9.16 21.73
C VAL A 141 0.64 -9.70 21.88
N PHE A 142 -0.31 -9.17 21.12
CA PHE A 142 -1.71 -9.58 21.18
C PHE A 142 -1.92 -11.06 20.85
N THR A 143 -1.16 -11.59 19.87
CA THR A 143 -1.28 -12.98 19.42
C THR A 143 -0.29 -13.93 20.08
N ASN A 144 0.57 -13.43 20.99
CA ASN A 144 1.73 -14.17 21.53
C ASN A 144 2.62 -14.74 20.39
N GLY A 145 2.76 -14.00 19.29
CA GLY A 145 3.53 -14.42 18.12
C GLY A 145 2.92 -15.56 17.31
N THR A 146 1.72 -16.04 17.65
CA THR A 146 1.06 -17.16 16.96
C THR A 146 0.08 -16.64 15.91
N PRO A 147 0.01 -17.25 14.71
CA PRO A 147 -0.98 -16.89 13.71
C PRO A 147 -2.41 -17.24 14.15
N ILE A 148 -3.37 -16.39 13.76
CA ILE A 148 -4.80 -16.62 13.96
C ILE A 148 -5.35 -17.37 12.75
N PHE A 149 -5.95 -18.53 12.96
CA PHE A 149 -6.59 -19.36 11.94
C PHE A 149 -8.10 -19.47 12.19
N GLY A 150 -8.80 -20.22 11.34
CA GLY A 150 -10.24 -20.45 11.49
C GLY A 150 -11.08 -19.21 11.19
N LEU A 151 -10.66 -18.40 10.20
CA LEU A 151 -11.37 -17.20 9.79
C LEU A 151 -12.68 -17.55 9.06
N SER A 152 -13.69 -16.68 9.18
CA SER A 152 -14.97 -16.87 8.53
C SER A 152 -14.83 -16.92 6.99
N GLU A 153 -15.74 -17.64 6.33
CA GLU A 153 -15.74 -17.76 4.89
C GLU A 153 -15.92 -16.40 4.21
N GLU A 154 -16.78 -15.55 4.76
CA GLU A 154 -17.01 -14.18 4.26
C GLU A 154 -15.73 -13.36 4.27
N PHE A 155 -14.92 -13.45 5.33
CA PHE A 155 -13.62 -12.78 5.38
C PHE A 155 -12.66 -13.34 4.35
N ASN A 156 -12.57 -14.66 4.23
CA ASN A 156 -11.69 -15.32 3.27
C ASN A 156 -12.08 -14.99 1.81
N MET A 157 -13.38 -14.79 1.54
CA MET A 157 -13.87 -14.41 0.21
C MET A 157 -13.48 -12.99 -0.21
N ILE A 158 -13.17 -12.06 0.71
CA ILE A 158 -12.78 -10.69 0.35
C ILE A 158 -11.66 -10.68 -0.70
N ALA A 159 -10.60 -11.46 -0.49
CA ALA A 159 -9.44 -11.51 -1.40
C ALA A 159 -9.43 -12.73 -2.35
N ASN A 160 -10.19 -13.78 -2.05
CA ASN A 160 -10.13 -15.03 -2.81
C ASN A 160 -11.31 -15.23 -3.78
N SER A 161 -12.32 -14.37 -3.75
CA SER A 161 -13.45 -14.42 -4.69
C SER A 161 -13.07 -13.91 -6.09
N ARG A 162 -13.97 -14.21 -7.04
CA ARG A 162 -13.93 -13.65 -8.40
C ARG A 162 -15.28 -13.03 -8.72
N VAL A 163 -15.25 -11.83 -9.27
CA VAL A 163 -16.43 -11.14 -9.78
C VAL A 163 -16.32 -11.08 -11.29
N LEU A 164 -17.25 -11.67 -12.02
CA LEU A 164 -17.20 -11.79 -13.50
C LEU A 164 -15.88 -12.38 -14.02
N GLY A 165 -15.30 -13.35 -13.29
CA GLY A 165 -14.03 -13.97 -13.65
C GLY A 165 -12.76 -13.20 -13.22
N VAL A 166 -12.89 -11.93 -12.80
CA VAL A 166 -11.77 -11.08 -12.34
C VAL A 166 -11.54 -11.31 -10.84
N PRO A 167 -10.29 -11.55 -10.40
CA PRO A 167 -9.97 -11.64 -8.97
C PRO A 167 -10.35 -10.36 -8.22
N SER A 168 -10.97 -10.51 -7.04
CA SER A 168 -11.39 -9.37 -6.22
C SER A 168 -10.24 -8.38 -5.90
N LEU A 169 -9.03 -8.89 -5.68
CA LEU A 169 -7.84 -8.06 -5.45
C LEU A 169 -7.56 -7.06 -6.58
N VAL A 170 -7.77 -7.48 -7.84
CA VAL A 170 -7.60 -6.59 -9.02
C VAL A 170 -8.67 -5.50 -9.01
N ILE A 171 -9.89 -5.84 -8.61
CA ILE A 171 -10.99 -4.88 -8.50
C ILE A 171 -10.67 -3.82 -7.44
N PHE A 172 -10.17 -4.24 -6.26
CA PHE A 172 -9.71 -3.31 -5.23
C PHE A 172 -8.60 -2.38 -5.74
N LEU A 173 -7.62 -2.90 -6.46
CA LEU A 173 -6.57 -2.08 -7.08
C LEU A 173 -7.17 -1.06 -8.04
N VAL A 174 -8.02 -1.49 -8.97
CA VAL A 174 -8.63 -0.59 -9.98
C VAL A 174 -9.43 0.52 -9.30
N ILE A 175 -10.27 0.17 -8.31
CA ILE A 175 -11.04 1.16 -7.55
C ILE A 175 -10.11 2.16 -6.85
N THR A 176 -9.05 1.67 -6.22
CA THR A 176 -8.10 2.52 -5.50
C THR A 176 -7.33 3.45 -6.44
N VAL A 177 -6.87 2.94 -7.58
CA VAL A 177 -6.18 3.75 -8.61
C VAL A 177 -7.12 4.81 -9.19
N LEU A 178 -8.35 4.44 -9.52
CA LEU A 178 -9.35 5.39 -10.03
C LEU A 178 -9.67 6.48 -9.00
N ALA A 179 -9.88 6.09 -7.73
CA ALA A 179 -10.13 7.04 -6.65
C ALA A 179 -8.92 8.00 -6.46
N GLY A 180 -7.70 7.47 -6.42
CA GLY A 180 -6.48 8.26 -6.34
C GLY A 180 -6.32 9.20 -7.52
N HIS A 181 -6.55 8.72 -8.75
CA HIS A 181 -6.51 9.54 -9.96
C HIS A 181 -7.54 10.67 -9.92
N ILE A 182 -8.78 10.39 -9.53
CA ILE A 182 -9.83 11.41 -9.43
C ILE A 182 -9.44 12.46 -8.38
N ILE A 183 -8.99 12.04 -7.20
CA ILE A 183 -8.59 12.97 -6.14
C ILE A 183 -7.45 13.87 -6.63
N LEU A 184 -6.38 13.32 -7.19
CA LEU A 184 -5.20 14.08 -7.64
C LEU A 184 -5.48 14.98 -8.84
N SER A 185 -6.22 14.46 -9.85
CA SER A 185 -6.35 15.14 -11.15
C SER A 185 -7.59 16.02 -11.24
N LYS A 186 -8.68 15.71 -10.51
CA LYS A 186 -9.98 16.35 -10.70
C LYS A 186 -10.45 17.18 -9.53
N THR A 187 -9.76 17.16 -8.35
CA THR A 187 -10.23 17.88 -7.16
C THR A 187 -9.36 19.09 -6.79
N VAL A 188 -9.93 19.99 -6.00
CA VAL A 188 -9.18 21.10 -5.38
C VAL A 188 -8.12 20.58 -4.43
N LEU A 189 -8.41 19.46 -3.74
CA LEU A 189 -7.47 18.83 -2.82
C LEU A 189 -6.21 18.33 -3.55
N GLY A 190 -6.37 17.70 -4.72
CA GLY A 190 -5.23 17.27 -5.54
C GLY A 190 -4.32 18.43 -5.93
N ARG A 191 -4.90 19.57 -6.38
CA ARG A 191 -4.12 20.78 -6.67
C ARG A 191 -3.36 21.30 -5.45
N ARG A 192 -3.96 21.24 -4.26
CA ARG A 192 -3.30 21.63 -3.01
C ARG A 192 -2.17 20.66 -2.63
N ILE A 193 -2.35 19.36 -2.86
CA ILE A 193 -1.31 18.33 -2.63
C ILE A 193 -0.08 18.63 -3.50
N TYR A 194 -0.27 18.89 -4.81
CA TYR A 194 0.82 19.26 -5.70
C TYR A 194 1.46 20.61 -5.34
N ALA A 195 0.66 21.60 -4.92
CA ALA A 195 1.17 22.89 -4.48
C ALA A 195 2.08 22.75 -3.24
N VAL A 196 1.66 21.96 -2.24
CA VAL A 196 2.47 21.67 -1.04
C VAL A 196 3.78 20.96 -1.41
N GLY A 197 3.71 19.98 -2.31
CA GLY A 197 4.89 19.24 -2.76
C GLY A 197 5.88 20.07 -3.59
N GLY A 198 5.36 21.02 -4.37
CA GLY A 198 6.22 21.92 -5.17
C GLY A 198 6.96 22.94 -4.33
N ASN A 199 6.26 23.65 -3.45
CA ASN A 199 6.86 24.57 -2.47
C ASN A 199 5.87 24.81 -1.32
N GLU A 200 6.14 24.23 -0.16
CA GLU A 200 5.26 24.33 1.00
C GLU A 200 5.08 25.76 1.51
N ASP A 201 6.15 26.57 1.51
CA ASP A 201 6.09 27.95 1.99
C ASP A 201 5.29 28.84 1.03
N ALA A 202 5.50 28.69 -0.28
CA ALA A 202 4.70 29.39 -1.27
C ALA A 202 3.22 29.00 -1.20
N ALA A 203 2.91 27.71 -1.03
CA ALA A 203 1.55 27.23 -0.86
C ALA A 203 0.88 27.84 0.38
N ARG A 204 1.60 27.89 1.50
CA ARG A 204 1.13 28.50 2.76
C ARG A 204 0.85 29.99 2.59
N LEU A 205 1.77 30.74 1.97
CA LEU A 205 1.59 32.17 1.68
C LEU A 205 0.40 32.43 0.74
N SER A 206 0.09 31.46 -0.13
CA SER A 206 -1.09 31.49 -1.03
C SER A 206 -2.40 31.05 -0.33
N GLY A 207 -2.40 30.90 1.02
CA GLY A 207 -3.59 30.56 1.79
C GLY A 207 -3.94 29.06 1.82
N VAL A 208 -3.05 28.17 1.35
CA VAL A 208 -3.26 26.72 1.47
C VAL A 208 -2.89 26.27 2.88
N SER A 209 -3.82 25.59 3.57
CA SER A 209 -3.52 24.95 4.86
C SER A 209 -2.67 23.70 4.65
N THR A 210 -1.34 23.86 4.67
CA THR A 210 -0.37 22.78 4.41
C THR A 210 -0.52 21.64 5.43
N ALA A 211 -0.78 21.97 6.71
CA ALA A 211 -0.99 21.00 7.76
C ALA A 211 -2.21 20.09 7.49
N LYS A 212 -3.36 20.65 7.05
CA LYS A 212 -4.54 19.86 6.72
C LYS A 212 -4.29 18.95 5.50
N VAL A 213 -3.53 19.42 4.52
CA VAL A 213 -3.17 18.64 3.34
C VAL A 213 -2.28 17.46 3.74
N LYS A 214 -1.23 17.70 4.53
CA LYS A 214 -0.35 16.65 5.04
C LYS A 214 -1.12 15.65 5.91
N LEU A 215 -1.96 16.12 6.83
CA LEU A 215 -2.81 15.25 7.64
C LEU A 215 -3.65 14.31 6.77
N PHE A 216 -4.32 14.88 5.76
CA PHE A 216 -5.15 14.08 4.85
C PHE A 216 -4.35 12.98 4.16
N VAL A 217 -3.15 13.27 3.61
CA VAL A 217 -2.39 12.27 2.86
C VAL A 217 -1.91 11.13 3.74
N TYR A 218 -1.52 11.40 5.00
CA TYR A 218 -1.17 10.33 5.94
C TYR A 218 -2.38 9.50 6.37
N VAL A 219 -3.53 10.13 6.64
CA VAL A 219 -4.77 9.40 6.97
C VAL A 219 -5.20 8.54 5.79
N PHE A 220 -5.17 9.07 4.57
CA PHE A 220 -5.51 8.32 3.36
C PHE A 220 -4.56 7.13 3.13
N CYS A 221 -3.26 7.33 3.30
CA CYS A 221 -2.27 6.26 3.24
C CYS A 221 -2.53 5.19 4.32
N GLY A 222 -2.85 5.60 5.54
CA GLY A 222 -3.21 4.69 6.63
C GLY A 222 -4.48 3.87 6.35
N ILE A 223 -5.53 4.50 5.78
CA ILE A 223 -6.75 3.80 5.34
C ILE A 223 -6.42 2.72 4.30
N LEU A 224 -5.63 3.06 3.29
CA LEU A 224 -5.23 2.11 2.25
C LEU A 224 -4.33 1.00 2.81
N SER A 225 -3.49 1.30 3.79
CA SER A 225 -2.71 0.29 4.52
C SER A 225 -3.62 -0.65 5.32
N GLY A 226 -4.68 -0.12 5.95
CA GLY A 226 -5.69 -0.93 6.64
C GLY A 226 -6.44 -1.86 5.69
N ILE A 227 -6.87 -1.36 4.53
CA ILE A 227 -7.51 -2.16 3.48
C ILE A 227 -6.54 -3.25 2.99
N ALA A 228 -5.29 -2.89 2.65
CA ALA A 228 -4.29 -3.85 2.18
C ALA A 228 -3.97 -4.92 3.25
N GLY A 229 -4.00 -4.56 4.53
CA GLY A 229 -3.86 -5.49 5.66
C GLY A 229 -4.99 -6.53 5.72
N ILE A 230 -6.24 -6.11 5.54
CA ILE A 230 -7.39 -7.02 5.41
C ILE A 230 -7.20 -7.93 4.19
N LEU A 231 -6.85 -7.36 3.04
CA LEU A 231 -6.68 -8.11 1.79
C LEU A 231 -5.59 -9.18 1.89
N ILE A 232 -4.44 -8.88 2.52
CA ILE A 232 -3.36 -9.87 2.66
C ILE A 232 -3.74 -10.98 3.63
N CYS A 233 -4.36 -10.66 4.79
CA CYS A 233 -4.81 -11.66 5.75
C CYS A 233 -5.94 -12.54 5.19
N SER A 234 -6.89 -11.96 4.47
CA SER A 234 -7.93 -12.69 3.73
C SER A 234 -7.31 -13.63 2.68
N ARG A 235 -6.32 -13.15 1.92
CA ARG A 235 -5.64 -13.94 0.88
C ARG A 235 -4.94 -15.18 1.43
N ILE A 236 -4.24 -15.03 2.56
CA ILE A 236 -3.49 -16.13 3.21
C ILE A 236 -4.34 -16.90 4.22
N THR A 237 -5.62 -16.51 4.41
CA THR A 237 -6.58 -17.13 5.35
C THR A 237 -6.07 -17.19 6.78
N SER A 238 -5.25 -16.23 7.18
CA SER A 238 -4.72 -16.14 8.55
C SER A 238 -4.34 -14.71 8.93
N GLY A 239 -4.43 -14.39 10.23
CA GLY A 239 -3.92 -13.16 10.81
C GLY A 239 -2.55 -13.40 11.44
N ASN A 240 -1.52 -12.66 10.99
CA ASN A 240 -0.17 -12.81 11.54
C ASN A 240 0.53 -11.44 11.67
N GLY A 241 1.11 -11.17 12.83
CA GLY A 241 1.83 -9.93 13.12
C GLY A 241 3.10 -9.72 12.29
N THR A 242 3.65 -10.77 11.67
CA THR A 242 4.83 -10.68 10.78
C THR A 242 4.47 -10.46 9.30
N VAL A 243 3.20 -10.50 8.95
CA VAL A 243 2.75 -10.27 7.57
C VAL A 243 3.15 -8.88 7.07
N ALA A 244 3.32 -8.76 5.76
CA ALA A 244 3.65 -7.49 5.10
C ALA A 244 5.00 -6.86 5.51
N GLU A 245 5.97 -7.62 5.97
CA GLU A 245 7.35 -7.16 6.10
C GLU A 245 7.93 -6.79 4.73
N GLY A 246 8.59 -5.62 4.64
CA GLY A 246 9.17 -5.11 3.40
C GLY A 246 8.18 -4.45 2.43
N TYR A 247 6.89 -4.46 2.73
CA TYR A 247 5.89 -3.81 1.87
C TYR A 247 6.04 -2.30 1.82
N GLU A 248 6.63 -1.66 2.84
CA GLU A 248 6.98 -0.24 2.82
C GLU A 248 7.95 0.09 1.67
N MET A 249 8.98 -0.75 1.47
CA MET A 249 9.93 -0.59 0.37
C MET A 249 9.27 -0.85 -0.99
N ASN A 250 8.41 -1.87 -1.06
CA ASN A 250 7.64 -2.16 -2.27
C ASN A 250 6.69 -1.01 -2.63
N ALA A 251 6.03 -0.39 -1.63
CA ALA A 251 5.14 0.75 -1.83
C ALA A 251 5.89 1.98 -2.35
N ILE A 252 7.05 2.30 -1.76
CA ILE A 252 7.92 3.39 -2.21
C ILE A 252 8.37 3.12 -3.65
N SER A 253 8.89 1.92 -3.93
CA SER A 253 9.38 1.55 -5.27
C SER A 253 8.27 1.57 -6.34
N ALA A 254 7.02 1.31 -5.97
CA ALA A 254 5.88 1.37 -6.89
C ALA A 254 5.37 2.80 -7.13
N ALA A 255 5.72 3.75 -6.25
CA ALA A 255 5.23 5.12 -6.29
C ALA A 255 6.26 6.12 -6.88
N VAL A 256 7.54 5.74 -6.94
CA VAL A 256 8.65 6.51 -7.55
C VAL A 256 8.85 6.12 -9.01
#